data_344dd7ebca1e172266ea5c92d4154fa8
#
_entry.id   344dd7ebca1e172266ea5c92d4154fa8
#
_cell.length_a   1.000
_cell.length_b   1.000
_cell.length_c   1.000
_cell.angle_alpha   90.00
_cell.angle_beta   90.00
_cell.angle_gamma   90.00
#
_symmetry.space_group_name_H-M   'P 1'
#
loop_
_entity.id
_entity.type
_entity.pdbx_description
1 polymer ?
#
loop_
_entity_poly.entity_id
_entity_poly.type
_entity_poly.pdbx_seq_one_letter_code
_entity_poly.pdbx_strand_id
1 'polypeptide(L)'
;PLIATHELLSQAQALAHYHAYTRNLPLQEAAAREGAGWAHDWLTARGAETGSAEWIEHGRLANVNPPQLRLFDRYGNRRDEVEFHPSWHECLGWLKRHGCDTGPWAEPKKGAHVARAAAYVMFAEIEDGSLCPTTMTYGAVPVLKQVPEIARDWMPLMLSREYDPRFIPAKQKRGVLIGMGLTEKQGGSDVRANTTRAEPLGDGTWRIVGHKWFLSAPMCDAFLVTAQSPKGLSCFFVPRWTPDGRLNEIRIQRFKDKMGDRSNAGTEAEFWGSTGWLVGEEGRGIPTVLEMGVYTRLDCAIGSTGIMRAAL
;
A
#
# COMPACT_ATOMS: atom_id res chain seq x y z
N PRO A 1 16.23 -48.68 5.35
CA PRO A 1 14.79 -48.38 5.50
C PRO A 1 14.64 -47.14 6.37
N LEU A 2 13.90 -46.13 5.86
CA LEU A 2 13.46 -45.00 6.67
C LEU A 2 12.52 -45.57 7.74
N ILE A 3 12.87 -45.39 9.02
CA ILE A 3 11.97 -45.75 10.12
C ILE A 3 10.89 -44.66 10.19
N ALA A 4 9.68 -44.99 9.77
CA ALA A 4 8.54 -44.13 9.99
C ALA A 4 8.09 -44.20 11.45
N THR A 5 8.07 -43.09 12.15
CA THR A 5 7.64 -43.04 13.57
C THR A 5 6.13 -42.89 13.70
N HIS A 6 5.45 -42.45 12.64
CA HIS A 6 3.99 -42.27 12.59
C HIS A 6 3.52 -42.17 11.12
N GLU A 7 2.23 -42.34 10.90
CA GLU A 7 1.55 -42.14 9.64
C GLU A 7 0.74 -40.84 9.68
N LEU A 8 0.86 -40.01 8.64
CA LEU A 8 0.06 -38.79 8.51
C LEU A 8 -1.28 -39.13 7.91
N LEU A 9 -2.32 -39.07 8.73
CA LEU A 9 -3.72 -39.26 8.32
C LEU A 9 -4.45 -37.93 8.36
N SER A 10 -5.41 -37.74 7.46
CA SER A 10 -6.31 -36.57 7.45
C SER A 10 -5.61 -35.21 7.27
N GLN A 11 -4.46 -35.17 6.65
CA GLN A 11 -3.76 -33.94 6.27
C GLN A 11 -3.99 -33.65 4.80
N ALA A 12 -4.46 -32.42 4.50
CA ALA A 12 -4.53 -31.94 3.12
C ALA A 12 -3.10 -31.72 2.59
N GLN A 13 -2.90 -32.01 1.32
CA GLN A 13 -1.65 -31.62 0.64
C GLN A 13 -1.54 -30.11 0.55
N ALA A 14 -0.31 -29.58 0.60
CA ALA A 14 -0.07 -28.16 0.38
C ALA A 14 -0.57 -27.74 -1.02
N LEU A 15 -1.31 -26.64 -1.06
CA LEU A 15 -1.75 -26.03 -2.32
C LEU A 15 -0.54 -25.40 -3.01
N ALA A 16 -0.09 -26.04 -4.08
CA ALA A 16 1.01 -25.56 -4.91
C ALA A 16 0.82 -26.01 -6.36
N HIS A 17 1.50 -25.34 -7.30
CA HIS A 17 1.43 -25.65 -8.72
C HIS A 17 0.00 -25.69 -9.31
N TYR A 18 -0.86 -24.82 -8.82
CA TYR A 18 -2.18 -24.60 -9.42
C TYR A 18 -2.17 -23.38 -10.33
N HIS A 19 -3.21 -23.22 -11.11
CA HIS A 19 -3.35 -22.06 -11.99
C HIS A 19 -4.46 -21.15 -11.48
N ALA A 20 -4.09 -20.02 -10.85
CA ALA A 20 -5.03 -19.15 -10.14
C ALA A 20 -6.13 -18.56 -11.04
N TYR A 21 -5.87 -18.36 -12.34
CA TYR A 21 -6.86 -17.82 -13.29
C TYR A 21 -7.70 -18.91 -13.94
N THR A 22 -7.09 -19.91 -14.60
CA THR A 22 -7.84 -20.90 -15.39
C THR A 22 -8.68 -21.84 -14.53
N ARG A 23 -8.35 -22.02 -13.27
CA ARG A 23 -9.18 -22.73 -12.28
C ARG A 23 -10.22 -21.87 -11.57
N ASN A 24 -10.31 -20.59 -11.91
CA ASN A 24 -11.27 -19.65 -11.35
C ASN A 24 -12.27 -19.19 -12.42
N LEU A 25 -13.20 -20.08 -12.79
CA LEU A 25 -14.20 -19.79 -13.81
C LEU A 25 -15.02 -18.52 -13.51
N PRO A 26 -15.50 -18.29 -12.27
CA PRO A 26 -16.21 -17.04 -11.95
C PRO A 26 -15.39 -15.78 -12.23
N LEU A 27 -14.08 -15.81 -11.96
CA LEU A 27 -13.19 -14.68 -12.24
C LEU A 27 -13.02 -14.44 -13.74
N GLN A 28 -12.89 -15.51 -14.54
CA GLN A 28 -12.79 -15.42 -15.99
C GLN A 28 -14.06 -14.82 -16.60
N GLU A 29 -15.22 -15.34 -16.21
CA GLU A 29 -16.52 -14.85 -16.67
C GLU A 29 -16.77 -13.41 -16.27
N ALA A 30 -16.45 -13.02 -15.03
CA ALA A 30 -16.55 -11.64 -14.57
C ALA A 30 -15.63 -10.70 -15.35
N ALA A 31 -14.37 -11.07 -15.55
CA ALA A 31 -13.41 -10.27 -16.31
C ALA A 31 -13.88 -10.06 -17.77
N ALA A 32 -14.37 -11.10 -18.42
CA ALA A 32 -14.89 -11.00 -19.78
C ALA A 32 -16.14 -10.13 -19.85
N ARG A 33 -17.12 -10.36 -18.99
CA ARG A 33 -18.41 -9.65 -18.95
C ARG A 33 -18.22 -8.15 -18.67
N GLU A 34 -17.31 -7.80 -17.76
CA GLU A 34 -17.08 -6.41 -17.35
C GLU A 34 -16.03 -5.68 -18.23
N GLY A 35 -15.72 -6.25 -19.38
CA GLY A 35 -14.95 -5.58 -20.44
C GLY A 35 -13.44 -5.77 -20.39
N ALA A 36 -12.93 -6.69 -19.56
CA ALA A 36 -11.50 -7.03 -19.50
C ALA A 36 -11.14 -8.27 -20.33
N GLY A 37 -12.00 -8.72 -21.25
CA GLY A 37 -11.73 -9.89 -22.12
C GLY A 37 -10.43 -9.77 -22.93
N TRP A 38 -10.03 -8.55 -23.29
CA TRP A 38 -8.75 -8.26 -23.94
C TRP A 38 -7.52 -8.63 -23.09
N ALA A 39 -7.69 -8.77 -21.78
CA ALA A 39 -6.60 -9.11 -20.84
C ALA A 39 -6.50 -10.62 -20.58
N HIS A 40 -7.27 -11.46 -21.28
CA HIS A 40 -7.33 -12.90 -21.01
C HIS A 40 -5.94 -13.56 -20.98
N ASP A 41 -5.12 -13.36 -22.01
CA ASP A 41 -3.78 -13.95 -22.09
C ASP A 41 -2.84 -13.40 -21.01
N TRP A 42 -2.93 -12.10 -20.73
CA TRP A 42 -2.18 -11.46 -19.66
C TRP A 42 -2.57 -12.02 -18.29
N LEU A 43 -3.88 -12.17 -18.01
CA LEU A 43 -4.39 -12.77 -16.78
C LEU A 43 -4.01 -14.25 -16.65
N THR A 44 -4.02 -14.98 -17.77
CA THR A 44 -3.57 -16.38 -17.80
C THR A 44 -2.10 -16.48 -17.39
N ALA A 45 -1.23 -15.67 -17.94
CA ALA A 45 0.18 -15.65 -17.54
C ALA A 45 0.35 -15.27 -16.05
N ARG A 46 -0.39 -14.30 -15.56
CA ARG A 46 -0.36 -13.92 -14.11
C ARG A 46 -0.88 -15.02 -13.20
N GLY A 47 -1.94 -15.73 -13.63
CA GLY A 47 -2.47 -16.86 -12.87
C GLY A 47 -1.54 -18.07 -12.80
N ALA A 48 -0.70 -18.28 -13.82
CA ALA A 48 0.35 -19.29 -13.78
C ALA A 48 1.46 -18.91 -12.79
N GLU A 49 1.87 -17.64 -12.76
CA GLU A 49 2.86 -17.12 -11.82
C GLU A 49 2.37 -17.24 -10.38
N THR A 50 1.23 -16.65 -10.03
CA THR A 50 0.70 -16.61 -8.66
C THR A 50 0.32 -17.99 -8.13
N GLY A 51 0.01 -18.97 -8.99
CA GLY A 51 -0.24 -20.34 -8.58
C GLY A 51 1.01 -21.22 -8.51
N SER A 52 2.19 -20.70 -8.81
CA SER A 52 3.44 -21.46 -8.73
C SER A 52 3.93 -21.64 -7.29
N ALA A 53 4.66 -22.72 -7.03
CA ALA A 53 5.27 -22.96 -5.73
C ALA A 53 6.24 -21.86 -5.32
N GLU A 54 6.94 -21.25 -6.27
CA GLU A 54 7.87 -20.15 -6.04
C GLU A 54 7.14 -18.93 -5.45
N TRP A 55 6.05 -18.48 -6.07
CA TRP A 55 5.30 -17.31 -5.60
C TRP A 55 4.53 -17.58 -4.30
N ILE A 56 4.00 -18.79 -4.11
CA ILE A 56 3.40 -19.22 -2.84
C ILE A 56 4.45 -19.17 -1.72
N GLU A 57 5.69 -19.60 -2.00
CA GLU A 57 6.79 -19.56 -1.04
C GLU A 57 7.23 -18.12 -0.73
N HIS A 58 7.24 -17.20 -1.72
CA HIS A 58 7.50 -15.78 -1.46
C HIS A 58 6.46 -15.20 -0.50
N GLY A 59 5.18 -15.47 -0.69
CA GLY A 59 4.12 -15.04 0.22
C GLY A 59 4.29 -15.60 1.63
N ARG A 60 4.56 -16.91 1.74
CA ARG A 60 4.82 -17.54 3.01
C ARG A 60 6.02 -16.93 3.75
N LEU A 61 7.16 -16.74 3.06
CA LEU A 61 8.37 -16.17 3.64
C LEU A 61 8.18 -14.71 4.07
N ALA A 62 7.45 -13.93 3.30
CA ALA A 62 7.11 -12.55 3.66
C ALA A 62 6.33 -12.49 4.97
N ASN A 63 5.36 -13.41 5.17
CA ASN A 63 4.49 -13.40 6.35
C ASN A 63 5.15 -14.01 7.60
N VAL A 64 5.96 -15.07 7.47
CA VAL A 64 6.65 -15.69 8.62
C VAL A 64 7.89 -14.92 9.07
N ASN A 65 8.40 -14.01 8.25
CA ASN A 65 9.48 -13.10 8.58
C ASN A 65 8.93 -11.65 8.57
N PRO A 66 8.18 -11.23 9.60
CA PRO A 66 7.56 -9.92 9.64
C PRO A 66 8.59 -8.80 9.58
N PRO A 67 8.20 -7.60 9.10
CA PRO A 67 9.10 -6.46 9.00
C PRO A 67 9.67 -6.08 10.37
N GLN A 68 10.84 -5.45 10.36
CA GLN A 68 11.53 -4.97 11.56
C GLN A 68 11.75 -3.47 11.48
N LEU A 69 11.61 -2.78 12.63
CA LEU A 69 11.91 -1.35 12.73
C LEU A 69 13.40 -1.13 12.95
N ARG A 70 13.96 -0.23 12.16
CA ARG A 70 15.30 0.33 12.31
C ARG A 70 15.17 1.80 12.69
N LEU A 71 14.80 2.06 13.96
CA LEU A 71 14.52 3.42 14.44
C LEU A 71 15.78 4.28 14.58
N PHE A 72 16.91 3.67 14.89
CA PHE A 72 18.18 4.34 15.12
C PHE A 72 19.32 3.61 14.40
N ASP A 73 20.34 4.39 14.02
CA ASP A 73 21.61 3.83 13.58
C ASP A 73 22.49 3.43 14.79
N ARG A 74 23.67 2.88 14.52
CA ARG A 74 24.63 2.48 15.57
C ARG A 74 25.14 3.64 16.46
N TYR A 75 24.94 4.88 16.03
CA TYR A 75 25.37 6.08 16.75
C TYR A 75 24.22 6.77 17.51
N GLY A 76 23.00 6.20 17.42
CA GLY A 76 21.80 6.76 18.04
C GLY A 76 21.10 7.84 17.21
N ASN A 77 21.52 8.08 15.97
CA ASN A 77 20.80 8.98 15.09
C ASN A 77 19.52 8.30 14.59
N ARG A 78 18.43 9.07 14.55
CA ARG A 78 17.13 8.55 14.14
C ARG A 78 17.09 8.27 12.64
N ARG A 79 16.57 7.08 12.27
CA ARG A 79 16.46 6.60 10.89
C ARG A 79 15.00 6.42 10.48
N ASP A 80 14.15 5.88 11.34
CA ASP A 80 12.73 5.58 11.07
C ASP A 80 12.54 4.74 9.78
N GLU A 81 13.36 3.73 9.61
CA GLU A 81 13.33 2.80 8.49
C GLU A 81 12.62 1.50 8.85
N VAL A 82 12.09 0.82 7.84
CA VAL A 82 11.51 -0.53 7.94
C VAL A 82 12.33 -1.47 7.09
N GLU A 83 12.78 -2.56 7.69
CA GLU A 83 13.47 -3.65 7.01
C GLU A 83 12.49 -4.79 6.77
N PHE A 84 12.39 -5.24 5.52
CA PHE A 84 11.54 -6.34 5.10
C PHE A 84 12.37 -7.53 4.66
N HIS A 85 11.78 -8.73 4.73
CA HIS A 85 12.35 -9.90 4.10
C HIS A 85 12.43 -9.72 2.57
N PRO A 86 13.48 -10.21 1.88
CA PRO A 86 13.59 -10.10 0.41
C PRO A 86 12.34 -10.54 -0.34
N SER A 87 11.67 -11.62 0.09
CA SER A 87 10.43 -12.11 -0.53
C SER A 87 9.29 -11.08 -0.51
N TRP A 88 9.22 -10.22 0.50
CA TRP A 88 8.24 -9.14 0.52
C TRP A 88 8.53 -8.11 -0.57
N HIS A 89 9.81 -7.80 -0.80
CA HIS A 89 10.19 -6.91 -1.90
C HIS A 89 9.89 -7.52 -3.28
N GLU A 90 10.03 -8.84 -3.43
CA GLU A 90 9.60 -9.54 -4.66
C GLU A 90 8.08 -9.41 -4.85
N CYS A 91 7.28 -9.64 -3.79
CA CYS A 91 5.82 -9.49 -3.83
C CYS A 91 5.39 -8.08 -4.27
N LEU A 92 5.90 -7.04 -3.63
CA LEU A 92 5.57 -5.66 -4.00
C LEU A 92 6.11 -5.28 -5.38
N GLY A 93 7.30 -5.80 -5.74
CA GLY A 93 7.89 -5.63 -7.06
C GLY A 93 7.03 -6.24 -8.17
N TRP A 94 6.42 -7.41 -7.92
CA TRP A 94 5.48 -8.03 -8.84
C TRP A 94 4.23 -7.16 -9.05
N LEU A 95 3.62 -6.71 -7.96
CA LEU A 95 2.44 -5.84 -7.99
C LEU A 95 2.69 -4.55 -8.79
N LYS A 96 3.84 -3.92 -8.55
CA LYS A 96 4.25 -2.69 -9.24
C LYS A 96 4.49 -2.94 -10.73
N ARG A 97 5.27 -3.95 -11.07
CA ARG A 97 5.62 -4.34 -12.46
C ARG A 97 4.38 -4.64 -13.29
N HIS A 98 3.39 -5.29 -12.70
CA HIS A 98 2.14 -5.64 -13.36
C HIS A 98 1.05 -4.57 -13.21
N GLY A 99 1.36 -3.41 -12.61
CA GLY A 99 0.48 -2.26 -12.51
C GLY A 99 -0.76 -2.50 -11.67
N CYS A 100 -0.65 -3.37 -10.69
CA CYS A 100 -1.71 -3.57 -9.71
C CYS A 100 -1.92 -2.36 -8.81
N ASP A 101 -0.99 -1.40 -8.81
CA ASP A 101 -1.12 -0.10 -8.16
C ASP A 101 -1.74 0.96 -9.10
N THR A 102 -1.06 1.33 -10.17
CA THR A 102 -1.44 2.51 -10.97
C THR A 102 -1.70 2.22 -12.45
N GLY A 103 -1.67 0.96 -12.86
CA GLY A 103 -1.82 0.55 -14.25
C GLY A 103 -3.03 1.12 -14.98
N PRO A 104 -4.25 1.04 -14.44
CA PRO A 104 -5.43 1.58 -15.09
C PRO A 104 -5.42 3.11 -15.24
N TRP A 105 -4.66 3.81 -14.40
CA TRP A 105 -4.49 5.25 -14.48
C TRP A 105 -3.44 5.67 -15.51
N ALA A 106 -2.40 4.85 -15.67
CA ALA A 106 -1.33 5.08 -16.64
C ALA A 106 -1.79 4.76 -18.07
N GLU A 107 -2.58 3.70 -18.22
CA GLU A 107 -3.07 3.19 -19.50
C GLU A 107 -4.61 3.02 -19.46
N PRO A 108 -5.36 4.14 -19.43
CA PRO A 108 -6.80 4.09 -19.30
C PRO A 108 -7.47 3.49 -20.55
N LYS A 109 -8.23 2.43 -20.34
CA LYS A 109 -9.09 1.84 -21.37
C LYS A 109 -10.24 1.08 -20.72
N LYS A 110 -11.28 0.76 -21.50
CA LYS A 110 -12.43 0.00 -21.01
C LYS A 110 -11.96 -1.32 -20.39
N GLY A 111 -12.41 -1.62 -19.15
CA GLY A 111 -12.06 -2.83 -18.42
C GLY A 111 -10.65 -2.84 -17.78
N ALA A 112 -9.85 -1.77 -17.86
CA ALA A 112 -8.51 -1.73 -17.26
C ALA A 112 -8.55 -1.94 -15.74
N HIS A 113 -9.49 -1.29 -15.05
CA HIS A 113 -9.69 -1.49 -13.62
C HIS A 113 -10.15 -2.91 -13.28
N VAL A 114 -10.95 -3.54 -14.15
CA VAL A 114 -11.39 -4.94 -13.99
C VAL A 114 -10.22 -5.90 -14.16
N ALA A 115 -9.39 -5.72 -15.19
CA ALA A 115 -8.19 -6.53 -15.40
C ALA A 115 -7.23 -6.42 -14.20
N ARG A 116 -7.01 -5.20 -13.70
CA ARG A 116 -6.22 -4.95 -12.48
C ARG A 116 -6.82 -5.68 -11.27
N ALA A 117 -8.14 -5.57 -11.06
CA ALA A 117 -8.82 -6.23 -9.95
C ALA A 117 -8.70 -7.76 -10.02
N ALA A 118 -8.78 -8.35 -11.21
CA ALA A 118 -8.61 -9.79 -11.39
C ALA A 118 -7.18 -10.25 -11.02
N ALA A 119 -6.15 -9.49 -11.41
CA ALA A 119 -4.77 -9.78 -11.02
C ALA A 119 -4.58 -9.61 -9.49
N TYR A 120 -5.22 -8.60 -8.89
CA TYR A 120 -5.17 -8.33 -7.47
C TYR A 120 -5.82 -9.46 -6.63
N VAL A 121 -6.95 -10.02 -7.08
CA VAL A 121 -7.58 -11.22 -6.47
C VAL A 121 -6.61 -12.40 -6.46
N MET A 122 -6.01 -12.70 -7.61
CA MET A 122 -5.07 -13.82 -7.73
C MET A 122 -3.83 -13.64 -6.84
N PHE A 123 -3.33 -12.42 -6.73
CA PHE A 123 -2.18 -12.13 -5.88
C PHE A 123 -2.53 -12.24 -4.38
N ALA A 124 -3.74 -11.82 -3.99
CA ALA A 124 -4.23 -11.93 -2.62
C ALA A 124 -4.35 -13.38 -2.13
N GLU A 125 -4.35 -14.37 -3.03
CA GLU A 125 -4.31 -15.79 -2.66
C GLU A 125 -2.97 -16.20 -2.05
N ILE A 126 -1.90 -15.41 -2.27
CA ILE A 126 -0.53 -15.77 -1.83
C ILE A 126 0.06 -14.79 -0.83
N GLU A 127 -0.24 -13.48 -0.93
CA GLU A 127 0.33 -12.47 -0.04
C GLU A 127 -0.58 -11.24 0.05
N ASP A 128 -0.92 -10.81 1.25
CA ASP A 128 -1.86 -9.72 1.50
C ASP A 128 -1.18 -8.43 2.02
N GLY A 129 -0.02 -8.51 2.66
CA GLY A 129 0.63 -7.37 3.27
C GLY A 129 1.16 -6.33 2.29
N SER A 130 1.65 -6.74 1.12
CA SER A 130 2.08 -5.83 0.04
C SER A 130 0.91 -5.19 -0.72
N LEU A 131 -0.32 -5.72 -0.55
CA LEU A 131 -1.52 -5.13 -1.11
C LEU A 131 -1.86 -3.77 -0.47
N CYS A 132 -1.47 -3.55 0.78
CA CYS A 132 -1.75 -2.31 1.51
C CYS A 132 -1.08 -1.07 0.85
N PRO A 133 0.23 -1.01 0.61
CA PRO A 133 0.85 0.11 -0.12
C PRO A 133 0.36 0.19 -1.57
N THR A 134 0.04 -0.94 -2.19
CA THR A 134 -0.48 -1.02 -3.56
C THR A 134 -1.83 -0.30 -3.68
N THR A 135 -2.79 -0.61 -2.82
CA THR A 135 -4.12 0.03 -2.85
C THR A 135 -4.08 1.50 -2.48
N MET A 136 -3.23 1.89 -1.51
CA MET A 136 -3.08 3.30 -1.13
C MET A 136 -2.50 4.12 -2.28
N THR A 137 -1.49 3.61 -2.98
CA THR A 137 -0.92 4.27 -4.16
C THR A 137 -1.96 4.37 -5.29
N TYR A 138 -2.75 3.31 -5.52
CA TYR A 138 -3.86 3.30 -6.48
C TYR A 138 -4.89 4.39 -6.19
N GLY A 139 -5.38 4.47 -4.96
CA GLY A 139 -6.39 5.45 -4.56
C GLY A 139 -5.86 6.88 -4.45
N ALA A 140 -4.54 7.08 -4.28
CA ALA A 140 -3.94 8.41 -4.23
C ALA A 140 -3.89 9.11 -5.59
N VAL A 141 -3.91 8.37 -6.70
CA VAL A 141 -3.81 8.96 -8.06
C VAL A 141 -4.91 9.99 -8.34
N PRO A 142 -6.21 9.68 -8.20
CA PRO A 142 -7.26 10.67 -8.47
C PRO A 142 -7.19 11.88 -7.53
N VAL A 143 -6.79 11.69 -6.28
CA VAL A 143 -6.65 12.77 -5.30
C VAL A 143 -5.52 13.72 -5.70
N LEU A 144 -4.34 13.18 -5.99
CA LEU A 144 -3.16 14.01 -6.30
C LEU A 144 -3.22 14.65 -7.68
N LYS A 145 -3.95 14.07 -8.63
CA LYS A 145 -4.22 14.71 -9.94
C LYS A 145 -4.89 16.08 -9.81
N GLN A 146 -5.59 16.33 -8.72
CA GLN A 146 -6.27 17.61 -8.47
C GLN A 146 -5.33 18.71 -7.94
N VAL A 147 -4.05 18.38 -7.64
CA VAL A 147 -3.05 19.32 -7.12
C VAL A 147 -1.87 19.39 -8.09
N PRO A 148 -1.92 20.28 -9.11
CA PRO A 148 -0.97 20.29 -10.23
C PRO A 148 0.49 20.41 -9.82
N GLU A 149 0.78 21.18 -8.78
CA GLU A 149 2.14 21.39 -8.27
C GLU A 149 2.74 20.12 -7.65
N ILE A 150 1.93 19.24 -7.01
CA ILE A 150 2.35 17.95 -6.52
C ILE A 150 2.36 16.94 -7.67
N ALA A 151 1.29 16.92 -8.48
CA ALA A 151 1.13 15.98 -9.58
C ALA A 151 2.29 16.04 -10.59
N ARG A 152 2.77 17.23 -10.91
CA ARG A 152 3.87 17.43 -11.86
C ARG A 152 5.11 16.60 -11.50
N ASP A 153 5.49 16.59 -10.22
CA ASP A 153 6.73 15.97 -9.76
C ASP A 153 6.53 14.51 -9.32
N TRP A 154 5.34 14.16 -8.81
CA TRP A 154 5.07 12.85 -8.22
C TRP A 154 4.35 11.89 -9.14
N MET A 155 3.47 12.37 -10.03
CA MET A 155 2.67 11.48 -10.87
C MET A 155 3.51 10.60 -11.80
N PRO A 156 4.58 11.10 -12.47
CA PRO A 156 5.43 10.22 -13.28
C PRO A 156 6.05 9.06 -12.49
N LEU A 157 6.47 9.32 -11.24
CA LEU A 157 7.06 8.31 -10.36
C LEU A 157 6.01 7.32 -9.82
N MET A 158 4.79 7.80 -9.53
CA MET A 158 3.68 6.93 -9.10
C MET A 158 3.24 5.99 -10.22
N LEU A 159 3.14 6.49 -11.45
CA LEU A 159 2.71 5.71 -12.63
C LEU A 159 3.80 4.79 -13.18
N SER A 160 5.03 4.88 -12.69
CA SER A 160 6.14 4.00 -13.05
C SER A 160 5.83 2.54 -12.69
N ARG A 161 6.26 1.61 -13.55
CA ARG A 161 6.19 0.16 -13.32
C ARG A 161 7.38 -0.37 -12.50
N GLU A 162 8.28 0.50 -12.08
CA GLU A 162 9.45 0.11 -11.32
C GLU A 162 9.22 0.24 -9.82
N TYR A 163 9.58 -0.79 -9.10
CA TYR A 163 9.65 -0.78 -7.63
C TYR A 163 11.07 -0.39 -7.20
N ASP A 164 11.16 0.64 -6.35
CA ASP A 164 12.44 1.10 -5.81
C ASP A 164 12.39 1.11 -4.28
N PRO A 165 12.97 0.09 -3.61
CA PRO A 165 12.91 -0.06 -2.15
C PRO A 165 13.84 0.89 -1.37
N ARG A 166 14.72 1.65 -2.05
CA ARG A 166 15.73 2.46 -1.39
C ARG A 166 15.12 3.56 -0.53
N PHE A 167 15.68 3.79 0.63
CA PHE A 167 15.26 4.86 1.52
C PHE A 167 16.03 6.16 1.21
N ILE A 168 15.63 6.82 0.13
CA ILE A 168 16.24 8.03 -0.43
C ILE A 168 15.14 9.02 -0.88
N PRO A 169 15.50 10.30 -1.14
CA PRO A 169 14.56 11.28 -1.68
C PRO A 169 13.86 10.79 -2.96
N ALA A 170 12.56 11.06 -3.08
CA ALA A 170 11.72 10.59 -4.20
C ALA A 170 12.28 10.95 -5.58
N LYS A 171 12.90 12.13 -5.74
CA LYS A 171 13.54 12.59 -6.99
C LYS A 171 14.69 11.69 -7.48
N GLN A 172 15.25 10.85 -6.61
CA GLN A 172 16.34 9.93 -6.93
C GLN A 172 15.83 8.49 -7.14
N LYS A 173 14.53 8.27 -7.02
CA LYS A 173 13.89 6.96 -7.17
C LYS A 173 13.34 6.77 -8.58
N ARG A 174 13.17 5.51 -8.97
CA ARG A 174 12.58 5.09 -10.24
C ARG A 174 11.07 4.92 -10.17
N GLY A 175 10.54 4.77 -8.95
CA GLY A 175 9.12 4.66 -8.66
C GLY A 175 8.87 4.92 -7.18
N VAL A 176 7.67 5.41 -6.85
CA VAL A 176 7.28 5.80 -5.49
C VAL A 176 5.96 5.15 -5.08
N LEU A 177 5.74 5.12 -3.77
CA LEU A 177 4.51 4.64 -3.15
C LEU A 177 3.93 5.74 -2.25
N ILE A 178 2.61 5.78 -2.18
CA ILE A 178 1.86 6.71 -1.32
C ILE A 178 1.13 5.93 -0.24
N GLY A 179 1.32 6.35 1.01
CA GLY A 179 0.60 5.84 2.16
C GLY A 179 -0.49 6.80 2.63
N MET A 180 -1.13 6.46 3.75
CA MET A 180 -2.08 7.35 4.41
C MET A 180 -2.07 7.20 5.92
N GLY A 181 -2.48 8.28 6.62
CA GLY A 181 -2.65 8.30 8.07
C GLY A 181 -3.87 9.12 8.46
N LEU A 182 -4.93 8.45 8.93
CA LEU A 182 -6.20 9.09 9.28
C LEU A 182 -6.55 8.90 10.76
N THR A 183 -6.54 7.66 11.23
CA THR A 183 -6.95 7.27 12.58
C THR A 183 -5.94 7.74 13.62
N GLU A 184 -6.46 8.26 14.73
CA GLU A 184 -5.68 8.66 15.91
C GLU A 184 -6.01 7.76 17.12
N LYS A 185 -5.29 7.91 18.24
CA LYS A 185 -5.45 7.05 19.43
C LYS A 185 -6.86 7.08 20.02
N GLN A 186 -7.55 8.21 19.94
CA GLN A 186 -8.94 8.35 20.41
C GLN A 186 -9.96 7.65 19.50
N GLY A 187 -9.58 7.20 18.31
CA GLY A 187 -10.42 6.42 17.42
C GLY A 187 -10.40 6.90 15.97
N GLY A 188 -11.00 6.10 15.09
CA GLY A 188 -11.09 6.35 13.64
C GLY A 188 -12.52 6.48 13.12
N SER A 189 -13.55 6.14 13.93
CA SER A 189 -14.95 6.25 13.56
C SER A 189 -15.41 7.70 13.44
N ASP A 190 -14.82 8.60 14.22
CA ASP A 190 -15.03 10.04 14.13
C ASP A 190 -13.70 10.76 13.89
N VAL A 191 -13.30 10.84 12.63
CA VAL A 191 -12.06 11.55 12.24
C VAL A 191 -12.15 13.07 12.42
N ARG A 192 -13.34 13.63 12.65
CA ARG A 192 -13.49 15.05 12.98
C ARG A 192 -12.92 15.38 14.36
N ALA A 193 -12.87 14.40 15.25
CA ALA A 193 -12.27 14.50 16.56
C ALA A 193 -10.73 14.41 16.55
N ASN A 194 -10.09 14.32 15.38
CA ASN A 194 -8.64 14.29 15.25
C ASN A 194 -8.01 15.54 15.88
N THR A 195 -6.89 15.33 16.58
CA THR A 195 -6.16 16.36 17.32
C THR A 195 -4.84 16.78 16.67
N THR A 196 -4.35 16.03 15.67
CA THR A 196 -3.23 16.44 14.83
C THR A 196 -3.52 17.79 14.20
N ARG A 197 -2.59 18.73 14.31
CA ARG A 197 -2.73 20.13 13.87
C ARG A 197 -1.83 20.42 12.69
N ALA A 198 -2.27 21.32 11.83
CA ALA A 198 -1.49 21.88 10.75
C ALA A 198 -1.53 23.41 10.81
N GLU A 199 -0.37 24.05 10.78
CA GLU A 199 -0.19 25.48 10.83
C GLU A 199 0.47 25.96 9.54
N PRO A 200 -0.08 26.99 8.83
CA PRO A 200 0.52 27.51 7.62
C PRO A 200 1.83 28.24 7.93
N LEU A 201 2.85 28.03 7.08
CA LEU A 201 4.15 28.71 7.25
C LEU A 201 4.31 29.96 6.38
N GLY A 202 3.32 30.28 5.55
CA GLY A 202 3.30 31.48 4.72
C GLY A 202 4.00 31.35 3.35
N ASP A 203 4.70 30.24 3.11
CA ASP A 203 5.42 29.92 1.87
C ASP A 203 4.70 28.84 1.01
N GLY A 204 3.44 28.55 1.35
CA GLY A 204 2.67 27.48 0.72
C GLY A 204 2.84 26.11 1.41
N THR A 205 3.73 26.02 2.38
CA THR A 205 3.90 24.80 3.19
C THR A 205 3.20 24.91 4.54
N TRP A 206 3.05 23.77 5.20
CA TRP A 206 2.37 23.63 6.48
C TRP A 206 3.23 22.83 7.45
N ARG A 207 3.23 23.23 8.71
CA ARG A 207 3.85 22.49 9.82
C ARG A 207 2.81 21.59 10.46
N ILE A 208 3.05 20.28 10.46
CA ILE A 208 2.15 19.28 11.02
C ILE A 208 2.71 18.75 12.33
N VAL A 209 1.88 18.79 13.40
CA VAL A 209 2.21 18.31 14.74
C VAL A 209 1.06 17.44 15.25
N GLY A 210 1.38 16.24 15.69
CA GLY A 210 0.41 15.30 16.23
C GLY A 210 0.82 13.86 16.06
N HIS A 211 -0.16 12.96 15.94
CA HIS A 211 0.11 11.52 15.82
C HIS A 211 -0.93 10.84 14.93
N LYS A 212 -0.55 9.65 14.44
CA LYS A 212 -1.49 8.69 13.86
C LYS A 212 -1.38 7.34 14.55
N TRP A 213 -2.53 6.77 14.91
CA TRP A 213 -2.63 5.41 15.44
C TRP A 213 -2.36 4.36 14.38
N PHE A 214 -2.71 4.67 13.13
CA PHE A 214 -2.32 3.92 11.95
C PHE A 214 -1.68 4.87 10.92
N LEU A 215 -0.38 4.71 10.72
CA LEU A 215 0.35 5.13 9.54
C LEU A 215 0.73 3.85 8.81
N SER A 216 -0.09 3.46 7.85
CA SER A 216 0.10 2.21 7.11
C SER A 216 1.21 2.37 6.09
N ALA A 217 1.99 1.30 5.91
CA ALA A 217 3.12 1.25 4.99
C ALA A 217 4.11 2.42 5.19
N PRO A 218 4.75 2.53 6.38
CA PRO A 218 5.59 3.65 6.74
C PRO A 218 6.83 3.82 5.85
N MET A 219 7.17 2.81 5.03
CA MET A 219 8.21 2.90 4.01
C MET A 219 7.77 3.66 2.74
N CYS A 220 6.50 4.03 2.60
CA CYS A 220 6.03 4.86 1.50
C CYS A 220 6.77 6.19 1.43
N ASP A 221 6.89 6.74 0.23
CA ASP A 221 7.66 7.96 -0.05
C ASP A 221 6.95 9.24 0.38
N ALA A 222 5.61 9.18 0.46
CA ALA A 222 4.76 10.23 1.00
C ALA A 222 3.46 9.66 1.56
N PHE A 223 2.73 10.49 2.32
CA PHE A 223 1.47 10.13 2.94
C PHE A 223 0.41 11.19 2.73
N LEU A 224 -0.85 10.75 2.53
CA LEU A 224 -2.02 11.61 2.70
C LEU A 224 -2.45 11.54 4.17
N VAL A 225 -2.42 12.68 4.86
CA VAL A 225 -2.65 12.79 6.30
C VAL A 225 -3.75 13.84 6.56
N THR A 226 -4.67 13.53 7.48
CA THR A 226 -5.64 14.52 7.96
C THR A 226 -5.10 15.25 9.19
N ALA A 227 -5.28 16.58 9.23
CA ALA A 227 -4.95 17.42 10.37
C ALA A 227 -5.90 18.61 10.47
N GLN A 228 -6.11 19.12 11.68
CA GLN A 228 -6.86 20.34 11.93
C GLN A 228 -6.07 21.55 11.46
N SER A 229 -6.63 22.33 10.56
CA SER A 229 -6.15 23.62 10.11
C SER A 229 -7.04 24.74 10.67
N PRO A 230 -6.71 26.03 10.47
CA PRO A 230 -7.58 27.14 10.90
C PRO A 230 -9.03 27.05 10.40
N LYS A 231 -9.28 26.47 9.23
CA LYS A 231 -10.64 26.31 8.68
C LYS A 231 -11.26 24.92 8.95
N GLY A 232 -10.59 24.07 9.73
CA GLY A 232 -11.08 22.75 10.12
C GLY A 232 -10.26 21.61 9.56
N LEU A 233 -10.78 20.38 9.64
CA LEU A 233 -10.07 19.20 9.24
C LEU A 233 -9.75 19.20 7.74
N SER A 234 -8.47 19.16 7.40
CA SER A 234 -7.92 19.28 6.06
C SER A 234 -7.04 18.07 5.72
N CYS A 235 -6.81 17.84 4.43
CA CYS A 235 -5.93 16.79 3.94
C CYS A 235 -4.57 17.39 3.54
N PHE A 236 -3.49 16.70 3.90
CA PHE A 236 -2.12 17.15 3.61
C PHE A 236 -1.32 16.03 2.96
N PHE A 237 -0.53 16.41 1.96
CA PHE A 237 0.51 15.58 1.40
C PHE A 237 1.80 15.78 2.20
N VAL A 238 2.32 14.71 2.80
CA VAL A 238 3.48 14.74 3.70
C VAL A 238 4.55 13.77 3.20
N PRO A 239 5.58 14.24 2.50
CA PRO A 239 6.65 13.37 2.00
C PRO A 239 7.58 12.91 3.12
N ARG A 240 8.24 11.76 2.94
CA ARG A 240 9.28 11.24 3.84
C ARG A 240 10.53 12.10 3.82
N TRP A 241 10.85 12.70 2.68
CA TRP A 241 11.99 13.58 2.48
C TRP A 241 11.49 14.93 1.99
N THR A 242 11.93 16.00 2.62
CA THR A 242 11.63 17.36 2.19
C THR A 242 12.34 17.69 0.86
N PRO A 243 11.88 18.69 0.10
CA PRO A 243 12.47 19.02 -1.20
C PRO A 243 13.96 19.37 -1.17
N ASP A 244 14.45 19.84 -0.02
CA ASP A 244 15.88 20.14 0.24
C ASP A 244 16.71 18.90 0.60
N GLY A 245 16.10 17.71 0.58
CA GLY A 245 16.78 16.43 0.78
C GLY A 245 17.00 16.04 2.25
N ARG A 246 16.35 16.72 3.20
CA ARG A 246 16.34 16.31 4.61
C ARG A 246 15.23 15.30 4.88
N LEU A 247 15.47 14.39 5.80
CA LEU A 247 14.43 13.51 6.32
C LEU A 247 13.36 14.35 7.02
N ASN A 248 12.10 14.17 6.65
CA ASN A 248 10.99 14.88 7.28
C ASN A 248 10.72 14.31 8.67
N GLU A 249 10.24 15.14 9.59
CA GLU A 249 10.05 14.82 11.01
C GLU A 249 8.82 13.92 11.25
N ILE A 250 8.81 12.75 10.58
CA ILE A 250 7.84 11.67 10.77
C ILE A 250 8.52 10.58 11.59
N ARG A 251 8.15 10.44 12.87
CA ARG A 251 8.79 9.55 13.82
C ARG A 251 7.95 8.31 14.06
N ILE A 252 8.43 7.16 13.60
CA ILE A 252 7.79 5.87 13.84
C ILE A 252 7.97 5.50 15.32
N GLN A 253 6.91 5.04 15.97
CA GLN A 253 6.95 4.65 17.38
C GLN A 253 7.07 3.13 17.54
N ARG A 254 6.17 2.39 16.94
CA ARG A 254 6.13 0.92 16.99
C ARG A 254 5.27 0.36 15.87
N PHE A 255 5.42 -0.95 15.59
CA PHE A 255 4.43 -1.69 14.82
C PHE A 255 3.17 -1.96 15.62
N LYS A 256 2.08 -2.17 14.90
CA LYS A 256 0.84 -2.71 15.47
C LYS A 256 1.04 -4.19 15.77
N ASP A 257 0.57 -4.62 16.94
CA ASP A 257 0.42 -6.03 17.27
C ASP A 257 -0.84 -6.57 16.58
N LYS A 258 -0.68 -7.52 15.65
CA LYS A 258 -1.74 -8.03 14.78
C LYS A 258 -1.83 -9.54 14.84
N MET A 259 -3.04 -10.08 14.71
CA MET A 259 -3.30 -11.52 14.67
C MET A 259 -2.87 -12.15 13.35
N GLY A 260 -3.00 -11.44 12.24
CA GLY A 260 -2.63 -11.85 10.88
C GLY A 260 -2.06 -10.69 10.08
N ASP A 261 -1.89 -10.87 8.76
CA ASP A 261 -1.32 -9.86 7.86
C ASP A 261 0.01 -9.31 8.40
N ARG A 262 0.88 -10.22 8.84
CA ARG A 262 2.11 -9.86 9.57
C ARG A 262 3.19 -9.26 8.67
N SER A 263 3.13 -9.54 7.38
CA SER A 263 3.98 -8.94 6.37
C SER A 263 3.69 -7.45 6.12
N ASN A 264 2.50 -6.97 6.47
CA ASN A 264 2.12 -5.57 6.34
C ASN A 264 2.66 -4.74 7.52
N ALA A 265 3.45 -3.71 7.23
CA ALA A 265 3.96 -2.78 8.21
C ALA A 265 2.91 -1.71 8.57
N GLY A 266 2.07 -1.99 9.56
CA GLY A 266 1.20 -0.97 10.16
C GLY A 266 1.87 -0.37 11.39
N THR A 267 2.04 0.95 11.44
CA THR A 267 2.77 1.63 12.52
C THR A 267 1.95 2.70 13.23
N GLU A 268 2.37 3.01 14.44
CA GLU A 268 2.05 4.27 15.10
C GLU A 268 3.16 5.27 14.76
N ALA A 269 2.77 6.50 14.42
CA ALA A 269 3.73 7.53 14.07
C ALA A 269 3.35 8.88 14.68
N GLU A 270 4.35 9.71 14.93
CA GLU A 270 4.21 11.08 15.39
C GLU A 270 4.82 12.04 14.37
N PHE A 271 4.17 13.19 14.22
CA PHE A 271 4.62 14.30 13.40
C PHE A 271 5.19 15.38 14.31
N TRP A 272 6.48 15.63 14.20
CA TRP A 272 7.22 16.55 15.07
C TRP A 272 7.55 17.87 14.35
N GLY A 273 6.55 18.49 13.75
CA GLY A 273 6.74 19.64 12.89
C GLY A 273 7.04 19.26 11.45
N SER A 274 6.47 18.14 11.00
CA SER A 274 6.64 17.66 9.64
C SER A 274 6.14 18.66 8.62
N THR A 275 6.88 18.86 7.54
CA THR A 275 6.48 19.70 6.42
C THR A 275 5.47 18.96 5.54
N GLY A 276 4.38 19.64 5.21
CA GLY A 276 3.35 19.12 4.31
C GLY A 276 2.76 20.21 3.41
N TRP A 277 1.96 19.78 2.43
CA TRP A 277 1.23 20.64 1.48
C TRP A 277 -0.24 20.32 1.55
N LEU A 278 -1.07 21.35 1.51
CA LEU A 278 -2.53 21.20 1.48
C LEU A 278 -2.94 20.48 0.20
N VAL A 279 -3.85 19.50 0.34
CA VAL A 279 -4.47 18.78 -0.78
C VAL A 279 -5.95 19.07 -0.79
N GLY A 280 -6.41 19.64 -1.89
CA GLY A 280 -7.81 20.11 -2.01
C GLY A 280 -8.07 21.40 -1.24
N GLU A 281 -9.32 21.59 -0.83
CA GLU A 281 -9.77 22.80 -0.12
C GLU A 281 -9.55 22.67 1.39
N GLU A 282 -9.07 23.74 2.03
CA GLU A 282 -8.90 23.82 3.48
C GLU A 282 -10.24 23.68 4.20
N GLY A 283 -10.30 22.84 5.22
CA GLY A 283 -11.51 22.48 5.96
C GLY A 283 -12.35 21.36 5.31
N ARG A 284 -11.94 20.86 4.15
CA ARG A 284 -12.63 19.78 3.43
C ARG A 284 -11.80 18.48 3.34
N GLY A 285 -11.02 18.19 4.35
CA GLY A 285 -10.14 17.02 4.38
C GLY A 285 -10.88 15.69 4.27
N ILE A 286 -12.09 15.57 4.85
CA ILE A 286 -12.87 14.33 4.78
C ILE A 286 -13.29 14.01 3.35
N PRO A 287 -13.99 14.90 2.60
CA PRO A 287 -14.30 14.63 1.20
C PRO A 287 -13.06 14.28 0.37
N THR A 288 -11.96 15.03 0.55
CA THR A 288 -10.70 14.80 -0.17
C THR A 288 -10.13 13.39 0.07
N VAL A 289 -10.05 12.96 1.33
CA VAL A 289 -9.47 11.65 1.65
C VAL A 289 -10.43 10.50 1.35
N LEU A 290 -11.74 10.74 1.37
CA LEU A 290 -12.74 9.72 1.01
C LEU A 290 -12.66 9.34 -0.47
N GLU A 291 -12.20 10.20 -1.35
CA GLU A 291 -11.94 9.85 -2.75
C GLU A 291 -10.92 8.71 -2.84
N MET A 292 -9.82 8.80 -2.09
CA MET A 292 -8.88 7.67 -1.94
C MET A 292 -9.54 6.48 -1.22
N GLY A 293 -10.33 6.77 -0.19
CA GLY A 293 -11.00 5.76 0.63
C GLY A 293 -11.97 4.87 -0.13
N VAL A 294 -12.62 5.36 -1.18
CA VAL A 294 -13.50 4.55 -2.03
C VAL A 294 -12.72 3.42 -2.71
N TYR A 295 -11.57 3.73 -3.28
CA TYR A 295 -10.73 2.74 -3.95
C TYR A 295 -10.13 1.74 -2.98
N THR A 296 -9.62 2.19 -1.83
CA THR A 296 -9.03 1.29 -0.84
C THR A 296 -10.05 0.36 -0.21
N ARG A 297 -11.29 0.80 0.02
CA ARG A 297 -12.39 -0.04 0.50
C ARG A 297 -12.82 -1.09 -0.52
N LEU A 298 -12.89 -0.71 -1.81
CA LEU A 298 -13.14 -1.66 -2.88
C LEU A 298 -12.05 -2.72 -2.92
N ASP A 299 -10.80 -2.33 -2.83
CA ASP A 299 -9.67 -3.26 -2.84
C ASP A 299 -9.63 -4.17 -1.61
N CYS A 300 -10.09 -3.71 -0.45
CA CYS A 300 -10.27 -4.59 0.72
C CYS A 300 -11.27 -5.72 0.42
N ALA A 301 -12.39 -5.42 -0.27
CA ALA A 301 -13.35 -6.44 -0.68
C ALA A 301 -12.76 -7.42 -1.72
N ILE A 302 -12.02 -6.87 -2.70
CA ILE A 302 -11.36 -7.65 -3.75
C ILE A 302 -10.28 -8.56 -3.15
N GLY A 303 -9.40 -8.03 -2.29
CA GLY A 303 -8.35 -8.80 -1.62
C GLY A 303 -8.91 -9.88 -0.70
N SER A 304 -9.94 -9.55 0.09
CA SER A 304 -10.63 -10.53 0.94
C SER A 304 -11.22 -11.69 0.12
N THR A 305 -11.68 -11.44 -1.10
CA THR A 305 -12.15 -12.50 -2.00
C THR A 305 -11.05 -13.48 -2.37
N GLY A 306 -9.82 -12.99 -2.64
CA GLY A 306 -8.66 -13.83 -2.90
C GLY A 306 -8.26 -14.67 -1.68
N ILE A 307 -8.21 -14.04 -0.50
CA ILE A 307 -7.90 -14.74 0.78
C ILE A 307 -8.94 -15.84 1.06
N MET A 308 -10.24 -15.54 0.91
CA MET A 308 -11.31 -16.53 1.08
C MET A 308 -11.14 -17.70 0.11
N ARG A 309 -10.79 -17.41 -1.14
CA ARG A 309 -10.58 -18.46 -2.14
C ARG A 309 -9.38 -19.36 -1.79
N ALA A 310 -8.29 -18.79 -1.28
CA ALA A 310 -7.14 -19.56 -0.83
C ALA A 310 -7.46 -20.47 0.38
N ALA A 311 -8.45 -20.07 1.20
CA ALA A 311 -8.87 -20.82 2.39
C ALA A 311 -9.82 -21.99 2.06
N LEU A 312 -10.51 -21.97 0.90
CA LEU A 312 -11.45 -23.01 0.42
C LEU A 312 -10.75 -24.11 -0.36
#